data_4aa3a7c82ce18d9907e3b071df95f488
#
_entry.id   4aa3a7c82ce18d9907e3b071df95f488
#
_cell.length_a   1.000
_cell.length_b   1.000
_cell.length_c   1.000
_cell.angle_alpha   90.00
_cell.angle_beta   90.00
_cell.angle_gamma   90.00
#
_symmetry.space_group_name_H-M   'P 1'
#
loop_
_entity.id
_entity.type
_entity.pdbx_description
1 polymer ?
#
loop_
_entity_poly.entity_id
_entity_poly.type
_entity_poly.pdbx_seq_one_letter_code
_entity_poly.pdbx_strand_id
1 'polypeptide(L)'
;MDFFENFKPIRNKLNTLSLWDILDKLYKMQKSNKIQLTKEEIEFVYLNSIVYSDDYINSRNDWNQNVWVNILNQCKALNNKISEPLLSPDSDPFDWLRTMGLNQTKTHSNSYLNQLYRYHYIFSNDAKIREHIESKINMTYNDFFICSFWLYSIYGSRNYCFDKEYLLSYDKAPFSSENILKTLGILSLPLLDLKASLKKELRYDENSFNTNGLAGSEVLAFTHLVKPIFEFNNKFYCLFPEQLLHQFTSGMYYIVEIYKSNKLNDPFGSAFEKYVGLILEKNNVLKKLRIQPEIPYNDKQNKTSDWIIETDDAIVFIECKTKRLRKESKMYENNEMEDKKTIKKSDTIKIAEAVEQVYKVYAHYSNNEIPGLFFDSSKVFIPIVLTLEEWFAKFPTINDKITELVKLKLKLKEEDVALVDKYKFHIFSISEFESIVQIMFSFGFKNYFDKFNAHEITKEIKENFEYKNYFKDEINCILTESIRDISRT
;
A
#
# COMPACT_ATOMS: atom_id res chain seq x y z
N MET A 1 -12.10 2.19 -27.54
CA MET A 1 -13.42 2.66 -27.04
C MET A 1 -13.27 4.12 -26.64
N ASP A 2 -14.15 5.01 -27.09
CA ASP A 2 -14.15 6.40 -26.62
C ASP A 2 -14.75 6.45 -25.20
N PHE A 3 -13.90 6.54 -24.20
CA PHE A 3 -14.32 6.62 -22.81
C PHE A 3 -15.19 7.86 -22.57
N PHE A 4 -14.80 8.99 -23.14
CA PHE A 4 -15.47 10.26 -22.93
C PHE A 4 -16.92 10.23 -23.41
N GLU A 5 -17.21 9.64 -24.56
CA GLU A 5 -18.58 9.50 -25.06
C GLU A 5 -19.46 8.60 -24.18
N ASN A 6 -18.86 7.56 -23.56
CA ASN A 6 -19.59 6.71 -22.61
C ASN A 6 -19.74 7.35 -21.21
N PHE A 7 -18.85 8.23 -20.82
CA PHE A 7 -18.91 8.97 -19.55
C PHE A 7 -19.85 10.18 -19.61
N LYS A 8 -19.95 10.84 -20.76
CA LYS A 8 -20.76 12.05 -20.98
C LYS A 8 -22.22 11.95 -20.48
N PRO A 9 -22.95 10.83 -20.69
CA PRO A 9 -24.30 10.67 -20.14
C PRO A 9 -24.32 10.64 -18.60
N ILE A 10 -23.32 10.02 -17.97
CA ILE A 10 -23.19 9.99 -16.49
C ILE A 10 -22.95 11.40 -15.98
N ARG A 11 -21.98 12.12 -16.55
CA ARG A 11 -21.67 13.51 -16.21
C ARG A 11 -22.89 14.43 -16.31
N ASN A 12 -23.62 14.34 -17.42
CA ASN A 12 -24.80 15.18 -17.65
C ASN A 12 -25.89 14.94 -16.60
N LYS A 13 -26.04 13.70 -16.11
CA LYS A 13 -26.99 13.39 -15.04
C LYS A 13 -26.48 13.84 -13.67
N LEU A 14 -25.18 13.69 -13.38
CA LEU A 14 -24.60 14.21 -12.14
C LEU A 14 -24.84 15.71 -12.00
N ASN A 15 -24.74 16.49 -13.10
CA ASN A 15 -25.03 17.91 -13.11
C ASN A 15 -26.48 18.28 -12.72
N THR A 16 -27.40 17.33 -12.72
CA THR A 16 -28.82 17.54 -12.36
C THR A 16 -29.12 17.16 -10.91
N LEU A 17 -28.15 16.64 -10.17
CA LEU A 17 -28.33 16.17 -8.80
C LEU A 17 -27.52 17.02 -7.81
N SER A 18 -28.03 17.15 -6.59
CA SER A 18 -27.32 17.75 -5.49
C SER A 18 -26.15 16.87 -5.04
N LEU A 19 -24.97 17.46 -4.86
CA LEU A 19 -23.80 16.77 -4.29
C LEU A 19 -24.15 16.14 -2.94
N TRP A 20 -24.89 16.86 -2.10
CA TRP A 20 -25.20 16.43 -0.73
C TRP A 20 -26.11 15.20 -0.70
N ASP A 21 -27.09 15.14 -1.59
CA ASP A 21 -27.97 13.98 -1.73
C ASP A 21 -27.19 12.76 -2.23
N ILE A 22 -26.27 12.96 -3.18
CA ILE A 22 -25.40 11.89 -3.67
C ILE A 22 -24.51 11.34 -2.55
N LEU A 23 -23.85 12.21 -1.78
CA LEU A 23 -22.99 11.81 -0.66
C LEU A 23 -23.77 11.00 0.38
N ASP A 24 -24.97 11.45 0.77
CA ASP A 24 -25.84 10.73 1.70
C ASP A 24 -26.23 9.34 1.15
N LYS A 25 -26.56 9.24 -0.13
CA LYS A 25 -26.88 7.96 -0.77
C LYS A 25 -25.69 7.03 -0.83
N LEU A 26 -24.51 7.53 -1.25
CA LEU A 26 -23.27 6.72 -1.29
C LEU A 26 -22.89 6.21 0.10
N TYR A 27 -22.99 7.07 1.12
CA TYR A 27 -22.72 6.67 2.52
C TYR A 27 -23.67 5.57 2.99
N LYS A 28 -24.98 5.73 2.75
CA LYS A 28 -25.98 4.72 3.09
C LYS A 28 -25.75 3.41 2.33
N MET A 29 -25.33 3.48 1.08
CA MET A 29 -24.95 2.30 0.30
C MET A 29 -23.75 1.58 0.90
N GLN A 30 -22.69 2.29 1.28
CA GLN A 30 -21.51 1.68 1.93
C GLN A 30 -21.84 1.00 3.26
N LYS A 31 -22.80 1.52 4.03
CA LYS A 31 -23.24 0.94 5.32
C LYS A 31 -24.24 -0.20 5.15
N SER A 32 -24.83 -0.35 3.99
CA SER A 32 -25.79 -1.42 3.72
C SER A 32 -25.10 -2.66 3.16
N ASN A 33 -25.44 -3.84 3.68
CA ASN A 33 -24.98 -5.12 3.11
C ASN A 33 -25.62 -5.45 1.74
N LYS A 34 -26.42 -4.53 1.16
CA LYS A 34 -27.11 -4.68 -0.12
C LYS A 34 -26.43 -3.87 -1.21
N ILE A 35 -25.10 -3.83 -1.24
CA ILE A 35 -24.35 -3.05 -2.22
C ILE A 35 -24.49 -3.70 -3.60
N GLN A 36 -25.00 -2.94 -4.56
CA GLN A 36 -25.06 -3.33 -5.97
C GLN A 36 -23.85 -2.84 -6.79
N LEU A 37 -23.01 -1.99 -6.22
CA LEU A 37 -21.81 -1.41 -6.83
C LEU A 37 -20.55 -1.94 -6.16
N THR A 38 -19.49 -2.08 -6.93
CA THR A 38 -18.16 -2.29 -6.38
C THR A 38 -17.65 -1.02 -5.66
N LYS A 39 -16.61 -1.15 -4.86
CA LYS A 39 -16.02 0.00 -4.18
C LYS A 39 -15.49 1.03 -5.17
N GLU A 40 -14.88 0.57 -6.25
CA GLU A 40 -14.33 1.40 -7.32
C GLU A 40 -15.43 2.17 -8.04
N GLU A 41 -16.58 1.54 -8.26
CA GLU A 41 -17.74 2.21 -8.85
C GLU A 41 -18.29 3.29 -7.91
N ILE A 42 -18.35 3.03 -6.60
CA ILE A 42 -18.75 4.02 -5.60
C ILE A 42 -17.78 5.20 -5.58
N GLU A 43 -16.48 4.93 -5.57
CA GLU A 43 -15.44 5.97 -5.56
C GLU A 43 -15.46 6.78 -6.86
N PHE A 44 -15.62 6.13 -8.00
CA PHE A 44 -15.79 6.81 -9.29
C PHE A 44 -16.99 7.78 -9.26
N VAL A 45 -18.15 7.34 -8.78
CA VAL A 45 -19.34 8.21 -8.66
C VAL A 45 -19.07 9.36 -7.70
N TYR A 46 -18.45 9.10 -6.56
CA TYR A 46 -18.07 10.12 -5.57
C TYR A 46 -17.18 11.22 -6.17
N LEU A 47 -16.05 10.84 -6.76
CA LEU A 47 -15.09 11.79 -7.32
C LEU A 47 -15.72 12.65 -8.43
N ASN A 48 -16.48 12.01 -9.29
CA ASN A 48 -17.16 12.74 -10.38
C ASN A 48 -18.32 13.60 -9.87
N SER A 49 -18.97 13.22 -8.77
CA SER A 49 -19.99 14.05 -8.13
C SER A 49 -19.41 15.32 -7.56
N ILE A 50 -18.24 15.25 -6.91
CA ILE A 50 -17.54 16.46 -6.45
C ILE A 50 -17.29 17.42 -7.61
N VAL A 51 -16.87 16.92 -8.76
CA VAL A 51 -16.53 17.77 -9.92
C VAL A 51 -17.77 18.34 -10.62
N TYR A 52 -18.81 17.54 -10.78
CA TYR A 52 -19.90 17.86 -11.73
C TYR A 52 -21.25 18.15 -11.07
N SER A 53 -21.51 17.70 -9.83
CA SER A 53 -22.82 17.93 -9.20
C SER A 53 -22.95 19.34 -8.66
N ASP A 54 -24.21 19.76 -8.46
CA ASP A 54 -24.54 21.04 -7.84
C ASP A 54 -24.20 20.99 -6.33
N ASP A 55 -23.42 21.96 -5.88
CA ASP A 55 -22.99 22.10 -4.49
C ASP A 55 -23.83 23.09 -3.66
N TYR A 56 -24.90 23.65 -4.23
CA TYR A 56 -25.86 24.45 -3.46
C TYR A 56 -26.69 23.57 -2.52
N ILE A 57 -26.72 23.94 -1.24
CA ILE A 57 -27.45 23.18 -0.20
C ILE A 57 -28.96 23.16 -0.49
N ASN A 58 -29.49 24.19 -1.11
CA ASN A 58 -30.90 24.29 -1.51
C ASN A 58 -31.05 23.99 -3.00
N SER A 59 -30.64 22.80 -3.44
CA SER A 59 -30.84 22.44 -4.84
C SER A 59 -32.35 22.55 -5.15
N ARG A 60 -32.68 23.27 -6.21
CA ARG A 60 -34.06 23.38 -6.69
C ARG A 60 -34.59 22.10 -7.33
N ASN A 61 -33.74 21.09 -7.42
CA ASN A 61 -34.03 19.82 -8.02
C ASN A 61 -34.45 18.84 -6.94
N ASP A 62 -35.71 18.43 -6.97
CA ASP A 62 -36.18 17.28 -6.21
C ASP A 62 -35.32 16.05 -6.54
N TRP A 63 -34.95 15.27 -5.50
CA TRP A 63 -34.24 14.03 -5.71
C TRP A 63 -34.95 13.12 -6.69
N ASN A 64 -34.33 12.81 -7.82
CA ASN A 64 -34.87 11.93 -8.83
C ASN A 64 -34.28 10.53 -8.75
N GLN A 65 -35.00 9.61 -8.12
CA GLN A 65 -34.58 8.23 -7.93
C GLN A 65 -34.28 7.51 -9.26
N ASN A 66 -35.03 7.81 -10.34
CA ASN A 66 -34.81 7.21 -11.65
C ASN A 66 -33.49 7.67 -12.28
N VAL A 67 -33.13 8.95 -12.11
CA VAL A 67 -31.85 9.49 -12.57
C VAL A 67 -30.72 8.82 -11.82
N TRP A 68 -30.84 8.67 -10.49
CA TRP A 68 -29.85 7.99 -9.67
C TRP A 68 -29.62 6.53 -10.09
N VAL A 69 -30.68 5.74 -10.18
CA VAL A 69 -30.59 4.33 -10.64
C VAL A 69 -29.96 4.24 -12.02
N ASN A 70 -30.27 5.18 -12.90
CA ASN A 70 -29.70 5.21 -14.23
C ASN A 70 -28.20 5.51 -14.22
N ILE A 71 -27.73 6.43 -13.35
CA ILE A 71 -26.29 6.68 -13.14
C ILE A 71 -25.58 5.39 -12.70
N LEU A 72 -26.12 4.68 -11.70
CA LEU A 72 -25.53 3.45 -11.20
C LEU A 72 -25.44 2.37 -12.30
N ASN A 73 -26.50 2.20 -13.08
CA ASN A 73 -26.54 1.24 -14.19
C ASN A 73 -25.52 1.62 -15.29
N GLN A 74 -25.39 2.91 -15.58
CA GLN A 74 -24.41 3.38 -16.56
C GLN A 74 -22.98 3.22 -16.06
N CYS A 75 -22.71 3.43 -14.77
CA CYS A 75 -21.39 3.16 -14.18
C CYS A 75 -21.02 1.67 -14.30
N LYS A 76 -21.96 0.77 -13.99
CA LYS A 76 -21.75 -0.68 -14.19
C LYS A 76 -21.49 -1.02 -15.65
N ALA A 77 -22.29 -0.51 -16.56
CA ALA A 77 -22.12 -0.75 -18.00
C ALA A 77 -20.76 -0.22 -18.49
N LEU A 78 -20.34 0.94 -18.00
CA LEU A 78 -19.03 1.51 -18.30
C LEU A 78 -17.90 0.62 -17.76
N ASN A 79 -17.98 0.19 -16.50
CA ASN A 79 -17.00 -0.70 -15.88
C ASN A 79 -16.87 -2.03 -16.66
N ASN A 80 -17.99 -2.64 -17.04
CA ASN A 80 -17.98 -3.86 -17.84
C ASN A 80 -17.30 -3.65 -19.19
N LYS A 81 -17.65 -2.59 -19.93
CA LYS A 81 -17.02 -2.26 -21.21
C LYS A 81 -15.52 -2.01 -21.13
N ILE A 82 -15.05 -1.41 -20.03
CA ILE A 82 -13.63 -1.16 -19.81
C ILE A 82 -12.92 -2.46 -19.45
N SER A 83 -13.58 -3.34 -18.70
CA SER A 83 -13.00 -4.61 -18.25
C SER A 83 -13.00 -5.69 -19.34
N GLU A 84 -13.89 -5.65 -20.32
CA GLU A 84 -13.96 -6.62 -21.41
C GLU A 84 -12.63 -6.85 -22.14
N PRO A 85 -11.88 -5.82 -22.58
CA PRO A 85 -10.58 -6.03 -23.23
C PRO A 85 -9.54 -6.66 -22.31
N LEU A 86 -9.63 -6.42 -21.01
CA LEU A 86 -8.73 -6.97 -20.00
C LEU A 86 -9.01 -8.45 -19.71
N LEU A 87 -10.22 -8.90 -20.01
CA LEU A 87 -10.69 -10.29 -19.86
C LEU A 87 -10.70 -11.03 -21.20
N SER A 88 -10.17 -10.43 -22.28
CA SER A 88 -10.11 -11.10 -23.59
C SER A 88 -9.18 -12.32 -23.53
N PRO A 89 -9.43 -13.34 -24.38
CA PRO A 89 -8.56 -14.53 -24.46
C PRO A 89 -7.09 -14.21 -24.78
N ASP A 90 -6.84 -13.06 -25.43
CA ASP A 90 -5.51 -12.60 -25.82
C ASP A 90 -4.82 -11.75 -24.74
N SER A 91 -5.53 -11.39 -23.65
CA SER A 91 -4.96 -10.66 -22.53
C SER A 91 -4.41 -11.62 -21.48
N ASP A 92 -3.31 -11.23 -20.81
CA ASP A 92 -2.84 -11.96 -19.66
C ASP A 92 -3.75 -11.69 -18.44
N PRO A 93 -4.52 -12.69 -17.95
CA PRO A 93 -5.39 -12.51 -16.80
C PRO A 93 -4.61 -12.11 -15.53
N PHE A 94 -3.32 -12.42 -15.43
CA PHE A 94 -2.48 -12.01 -14.31
C PHE A 94 -2.15 -10.52 -14.35
N ASP A 95 -2.00 -9.92 -15.53
CA ASP A 95 -1.81 -8.47 -15.66
C ASP A 95 -3.05 -7.71 -15.19
N TRP A 96 -4.25 -8.20 -15.48
CA TRP A 96 -5.49 -7.66 -14.96
C TRP A 96 -5.59 -7.78 -13.43
N LEU A 97 -5.36 -8.99 -12.89
CA LEU A 97 -5.36 -9.24 -11.45
C LEU A 97 -4.34 -8.37 -10.71
N ARG A 98 -3.14 -8.20 -11.30
CA ARG A 98 -2.10 -7.31 -10.76
C ARG A 98 -2.58 -5.86 -10.70
N THR A 99 -3.18 -5.37 -11.77
CA THR A 99 -3.69 -4.01 -11.84
C THR A 99 -4.80 -3.77 -10.82
N MET A 100 -5.74 -4.71 -10.72
CA MET A 100 -6.79 -4.68 -9.70
C MET A 100 -6.20 -4.70 -8.29
N GLY A 101 -5.25 -5.61 -8.02
CA GLY A 101 -4.61 -5.73 -6.73
C GLY A 101 -3.84 -4.46 -6.34
N LEU A 102 -3.07 -3.87 -7.23
CA LEU A 102 -2.33 -2.62 -6.97
C LEU A 102 -3.25 -1.45 -6.61
N ASN A 103 -4.46 -1.45 -7.15
CA ASN A 103 -5.45 -0.41 -6.87
C ASN A 103 -6.33 -0.72 -5.64
N GLN A 104 -6.53 -2.01 -5.31
CA GLN A 104 -7.39 -2.45 -4.19
C GLN A 104 -6.63 -2.69 -2.87
N THR A 105 -5.31 -2.79 -2.86
CA THR A 105 -4.50 -3.11 -1.67
C THR A 105 -4.63 -2.14 -0.51
N LYS A 106 -5.25 -1.01 -0.71
CA LYS A 106 -5.48 -0.01 0.34
C LYS A 106 -6.49 -0.44 1.42
N THR A 107 -7.14 -1.60 1.27
CA THR A 107 -8.36 -1.93 2.04
C THR A 107 -8.38 -3.28 2.74
N HIS A 108 -7.26 -3.99 2.88
CA HIS A 108 -7.25 -5.26 3.57
C HIS A 108 -7.47 -5.10 5.08
N SER A 109 -8.68 -5.47 5.52
CA SER A 109 -9.19 -5.26 6.88
C SER A 109 -8.44 -6.03 7.98
N ASN A 110 -7.76 -7.12 7.66
CA ASN A 110 -7.15 -7.99 8.67
C ASN A 110 -5.72 -7.58 9.09
N SER A 111 -5.08 -6.67 8.36
CA SER A 111 -3.69 -6.24 8.65
C SER A 111 -3.56 -4.77 9.05
N TYR A 112 -4.66 -4.05 9.30
CA TYR A 112 -4.58 -2.62 9.59
C TYR A 112 -3.76 -2.30 10.85
N LEU A 113 -3.80 -3.15 11.87
CA LEU A 113 -2.99 -2.97 13.09
C LEU A 113 -1.50 -3.14 12.81
N ASN A 114 -1.13 -4.13 12.00
CA ASN A 114 0.25 -4.30 11.57
C ASN A 114 0.71 -3.11 10.72
N GLN A 115 -0.14 -2.62 9.82
CA GLN A 115 0.14 -1.43 9.02
C GLN A 115 0.32 -0.20 9.91
N LEU A 116 -0.55 0.03 10.89
CA LEU A 116 -0.43 1.12 11.85
C LEU A 116 0.91 1.07 12.57
N TYR A 117 1.24 -0.07 13.17
CA TYR A 117 2.49 -0.22 13.92
C TYR A 117 3.71 -0.09 13.03
N ARG A 118 3.72 -0.73 11.86
CA ARG A 118 4.83 -0.67 10.89
C ARG A 118 5.20 0.77 10.56
N TYR A 119 4.22 1.55 10.13
CA TYR A 119 4.50 2.92 9.72
C TYR A 119 4.78 3.83 10.90
N HIS A 120 4.12 3.62 12.04
CA HIS A 120 4.48 4.30 13.27
C HIS A 120 5.94 4.02 13.65
N TYR A 121 6.36 2.75 13.61
CA TYR A 121 7.74 2.35 13.88
C TYR A 121 8.73 3.00 12.91
N ILE A 122 8.51 2.90 11.61
CA ILE A 122 9.40 3.44 10.58
C ILE A 122 9.56 4.95 10.70
N PHE A 123 8.50 5.67 11.00
CA PHE A 123 8.52 7.14 11.06
C PHE A 123 8.95 7.70 12.42
N SER A 124 8.82 6.96 13.51
CA SER A 124 9.15 7.45 14.86
C SER A 124 10.52 7.03 15.37
N ASN A 125 11.05 5.88 14.95
CA ASN A 125 12.29 5.33 15.53
C ASN A 125 13.58 5.96 15.00
N ASP A 126 13.58 6.59 13.83
CA ASP A 126 14.74 7.33 13.33
C ASP A 126 14.55 8.83 13.57
N ALA A 127 15.50 9.45 14.29
CA ALA A 127 15.41 10.87 14.63
C ALA A 127 15.36 11.78 13.40
N LYS A 128 16.13 11.47 12.33
CA LYS A 128 16.18 12.30 11.12
C LYS A 128 14.84 12.26 10.37
N ILE A 129 14.22 11.08 10.32
CA ILE A 129 12.90 10.93 9.70
C ILE A 129 11.87 11.69 10.51
N ARG A 130 11.84 11.49 11.83
CA ARG A 130 10.89 12.14 12.72
C ARG A 130 11.01 13.66 12.67
N GLU A 131 12.22 14.21 12.81
CA GLU A 131 12.48 15.65 12.73
C GLU A 131 12.04 16.23 11.38
N HIS A 132 12.29 15.53 10.28
CA HIS A 132 11.82 15.96 8.97
C HIS A 132 10.29 16.01 8.91
N ILE A 133 9.60 14.97 9.40
CA ILE A 133 8.14 14.92 9.45
C ILE A 133 7.62 16.11 10.27
N GLU A 134 8.09 16.26 11.51
CA GLU A 134 7.64 17.28 12.44
C GLU A 134 7.86 18.70 11.90
N SER A 135 8.98 18.92 11.20
CA SER A 135 9.25 20.20 10.52
C SER A 135 8.26 20.52 9.39
N LYS A 136 7.74 19.48 8.71
CA LYS A 136 6.79 19.65 7.60
C LYS A 136 5.35 19.82 8.07
N ILE A 137 4.97 19.13 9.15
CA ILE A 137 3.59 19.16 9.66
C ILE A 137 3.39 20.19 10.78
N ASN A 138 4.47 20.81 11.28
CA ASN A 138 4.45 21.81 12.36
C ASN A 138 3.73 21.32 13.63
N MET A 139 3.94 20.06 13.98
CA MET A 139 3.49 19.40 15.21
C MET A 139 4.29 18.13 15.46
N THR A 140 4.19 17.51 16.64
CA THR A 140 4.86 16.23 16.86
C THR A 140 4.25 15.15 15.98
N TYR A 141 5.07 14.21 15.53
CA TYR A 141 4.57 13.08 14.74
C TYR A 141 3.54 12.24 15.52
N ASN A 142 3.76 12.08 16.82
CA ASN A 142 2.86 11.32 17.67
C ASN A 142 1.47 11.97 17.76
N ASP A 143 1.40 13.28 17.98
CA ASP A 143 0.13 14.01 18.00
C ASP A 143 -0.61 13.89 16.68
N PHE A 144 0.11 14.07 15.55
CA PHE A 144 -0.48 13.91 14.23
C PHE A 144 -1.04 12.50 14.01
N PHE A 145 -0.27 11.47 14.39
CA PHE A 145 -0.68 10.08 14.25
C PHE A 145 -1.95 9.77 15.03
N ILE A 146 -2.00 10.21 16.29
CA ILE A 146 -3.15 9.96 17.18
C ILE A 146 -4.38 10.76 16.74
N CYS A 147 -4.23 12.03 16.38
CA CYS A 147 -5.31 12.84 15.83
C CYS A 147 -5.89 12.21 14.56
N SER A 148 -5.02 11.75 13.66
CA SER A 148 -5.41 11.11 12.41
C SER A 148 -6.13 9.78 12.64
N PHE A 149 -5.66 8.97 13.60
CA PHE A 149 -6.31 7.72 13.99
C PHE A 149 -7.69 7.96 14.61
N TRP A 150 -7.82 9.00 15.43
CA TRP A 150 -9.11 9.39 16.01
C TRP A 150 -10.09 9.84 14.90
N LEU A 151 -9.64 10.69 13.97
CA LEU A 151 -10.46 11.08 12.82
C LEU A 151 -10.91 9.86 12.01
N TYR A 152 -9.98 8.93 11.72
CA TYR A 152 -10.30 7.66 11.08
C TYR A 152 -11.40 6.90 11.82
N SER A 153 -11.29 6.81 13.15
CA SER A 153 -12.23 6.07 14.00
C SER A 153 -13.61 6.69 14.01
N ILE A 154 -13.73 8.02 14.13
CA ILE A 154 -15.05 8.67 14.18
C ILE A 154 -15.75 8.66 12.81
N TYR A 155 -15.01 8.87 11.71
CA TYR A 155 -15.58 8.77 10.36
C TYR A 155 -15.97 7.34 10.01
N GLY A 156 -15.18 6.36 10.43
CA GLY A 156 -15.48 4.94 10.20
C GLY A 156 -16.69 4.42 10.97
N SER A 157 -16.87 4.90 12.21
CA SER A 157 -17.89 4.36 13.13
C SER A 157 -19.19 5.16 13.19
N ARG A 158 -19.15 6.48 12.95
CA ARG A 158 -20.30 7.35 13.23
C ARG A 158 -20.96 7.95 12.01
N ASN A 159 -20.25 8.84 11.31
CA ASN A 159 -20.80 9.61 10.19
C ASN A 159 -19.69 10.02 9.24
N TYR A 160 -20.06 10.39 7.99
CA TYR A 160 -19.14 10.93 6.97
C TYR A 160 -18.99 12.46 7.04
N CYS A 161 -19.73 13.12 7.92
CA CYS A 161 -19.76 14.59 8.05
C CYS A 161 -19.82 14.99 9.52
N PHE A 162 -18.99 15.95 9.91
CA PHE A 162 -18.98 16.54 11.24
C PHE A 162 -18.85 18.06 11.18
N ASP A 163 -19.55 18.76 12.07
CA ASP A 163 -19.39 20.19 12.29
C ASP A 163 -18.01 20.47 12.91
N LYS A 164 -17.37 21.56 12.52
CA LYS A 164 -16.09 21.99 13.06
C LYS A 164 -16.13 22.13 14.59
N GLU A 165 -17.18 22.75 15.10
CA GLU A 165 -17.38 22.92 16.54
C GLU A 165 -17.48 21.58 17.26
N TYR A 166 -18.19 20.59 16.68
CA TYR A 166 -18.26 19.25 17.24
C TYR A 166 -16.88 18.59 17.34
N LEU A 167 -16.07 18.69 16.28
CA LEU A 167 -14.71 18.12 16.29
C LEU A 167 -13.82 18.77 17.34
N LEU A 168 -13.95 20.11 17.53
CA LEU A 168 -13.11 20.87 18.46
C LEU A 168 -13.55 20.79 19.91
N SER A 169 -14.83 20.52 20.18
CA SER A 169 -15.39 20.44 21.53
C SER A 169 -15.61 19.00 22.03
N TYR A 170 -15.07 18.01 21.30
CA TYR A 170 -15.27 16.62 21.66
C TYR A 170 -14.50 16.25 22.94
N ASP A 171 -15.20 16.15 24.06
CA ASP A 171 -14.66 15.96 25.42
C ASP A 171 -13.80 14.69 25.59
N LYS A 172 -13.98 13.72 24.71
CA LYS A 172 -13.23 12.45 24.71
C LYS A 172 -12.07 12.44 23.72
N ALA A 173 -11.76 13.57 23.09
CA ALA A 173 -10.60 13.66 22.21
C ALA A 173 -9.31 13.62 23.06
N PRO A 174 -8.37 12.74 22.77
CA PRO A 174 -7.15 12.58 23.55
C PRO A 174 -6.09 13.67 23.21
N PHE A 175 -6.48 14.85 22.72
CA PHE A 175 -5.57 15.90 22.27
C PHE A 175 -6.26 17.27 22.19
N SER A 176 -5.47 18.32 22.04
CA SER A 176 -5.96 19.70 22.02
C SER A 176 -6.73 20.04 20.73
N SER A 177 -7.63 21.03 20.82
CA SER A 177 -8.32 21.59 19.65
C SER A 177 -7.31 22.13 18.60
N GLU A 178 -6.16 22.64 19.04
CA GLU A 178 -5.08 23.10 18.15
C GLU A 178 -4.51 21.95 17.32
N ASN A 179 -4.24 20.79 17.92
CA ASN A 179 -3.74 19.61 17.23
C ASN A 179 -4.77 19.09 16.22
N ILE A 180 -6.06 19.11 16.57
CA ILE A 180 -7.13 18.76 15.62
C ILE A 180 -7.11 19.69 14.41
N LEU A 181 -7.04 21.01 14.64
CA LEU A 181 -7.02 22.00 13.55
C LEU A 181 -5.80 21.84 12.66
N LYS A 182 -4.61 21.63 13.21
CA LYS A 182 -3.39 21.36 12.44
C LYS A 182 -3.54 20.10 11.60
N THR A 183 -4.04 19.02 12.19
CA THR A 183 -4.26 17.75 11.49
C THR A 183 -5.29 17.89 10.37
N LEU A 184 -6.40 18.59 10.62
CA LEU A 184 -7.39 18.89 9.58
C LEU A 184 -6.77 19.73 8.46
N GLY A 185 -5.96 20.75 8.78
CA GLY A 185 -5.25 21.55 7.78
C GLY A 185 -4.31 20.73 6.88
N ILE A 186 -3.72 19.65 7.45
CA ILE A 186 -2.88 18.73 6.68
C ILE A 186 -3.73 17.79 5.81
N LEU A 187 -4.86 17.30 6.30
CA LEU A 187 -5.65 16.23 5.67
C LEU A 187 -6.85 16.71 4.87
N SER A 188 -7.17 18.01 4.90
CA SER A 188 -8.34 18.54 4.20
C SER A 188 -8.01 19.63 3.18
N LEU A 189 -8.99 19.88 2.30
CA LEU A 189 -9.05 21.03 1.40
C LEU A 189 -10.46 21.64 1.44
N PRO A 190 -10.60 22.94 1.20
CA PRO A 190 -11.89 23.54 0.86
C PRO A 190 -12.50 22.83 -0.35
N LEU A 191 -13.82 22.65 -0.38
CA LEU A 191 -14.52 21.95 -1.47
C LEU A 191 -14.18 22.56 -2.85
N LEU A 192 -14.09 23.87 -2.94
CA LEU A 192 -13.78 24.56 -4.21
C LEU A 192 -12.38 24.19 -4.72
N ASP A 193 -11.40 24.12 -3.83
CA ASP A 193 -10.02 23.77 -4.17
C ASP A 193 -9.92 22.29 -4.57
N LEU A 194 -10.61 21.41 -3.84
CA LEU A 194 -10.70 20.00 -4.20
C LEU A 194 -11.35 19.81 -5.57
N LYS A 195 -12.48 20.50 -5.82
CA LYS A 195 -13.20 20.49 -7.10
C LYS A 195 -12.32 20.93 -8.26
N ALA A 196 -11.56 22.04 -8.07
CA ALA A 196 -10.64 22.57 -9.07
C ALA A 196 -9.48 21.58 -9.36
N SER A 197 -8.90 20.99 -8.33
CA SER A 197 -7.81 20.01 -8.45
C SER A 197 -8.29 18.74 -9.14
N LEU A 198 -9.41 18.17 -8.69
CA LEU A 198 -9.97 16.96 -9.31
C LEU A 198 -10.36 17.19 -10.77
N LYS A 199 -10.94 18.35 -11.11
CA LYS A 199 -11.26 18.70 -12.50
C LYS A 199 -10.02 18.73 -13.39
N LYS A 200 -8.87 19.10 -12.83
CA LYS A 200 -7.59 19.08 -13.55
C LYS A 200 -7.00 17.68 -13.65
N GLU A 201 -7.09 16.90 -12.57
CA GLU A 201 -6.50 15.56 -12.47
C GLU A 201 -7.31 14.51 -13.21
N LEU A 202 -8.65 14.54 -13.07
CA LEU A 202 -9.59 13.66 -13.76
C LEU A 202 -9.87 14.15 -15.20
N ARG A 203 -8.81 14.51 -15.93
CA ARG A 203 -8.91 14.71 -17.37
C ARG A 203 -8.99 13.34 -18.01
N TYR A 204 -10.20 12.93 -18.28
CA TYR A 204 -10.50 11.70 -18.99
C TYR A 204 -10.14 11.86 -20.47
N ASP A 205 -8.89 11.64 -20.82
CA ASP A 205 -8.49 11.44 -22.21
C ASP A 205 -8.61 9.94 -22.56
N GLU A 206 -8.64 9.65 -23.86
CA GLU A 206 -8.79 8.29 -24.37
C GLU A 206 -7.72 7.32 -23.83
N ASN A 207 -6.54 7.84 -23.46
CA ASN A 207 -5.41 7.03 -23.00
C ASN A 207 -5.50 6.68 -21.51
N SER A 208 -6.15 7.51 -20.69
CA SER A 208 -6.14 7.36 -19.23
C SER A 208 -7.03 6.20 -18.73
N PHE A 209 -8.07 5.83 -19.47
CA PHE A 209 -9.06 4.83 -19.05
C PHE A 209 -9.00 3.50 -19.79
N ASN A 210 -8.36 3.45 -20.96
CA ASN A 210 -8.30 2.21 -21.75
C ASN A 210 -7.54 1.06 -21.04
N THR A 211 -6.97 1.33 -19.84
CA THR A 211 -6.00 0.42 -19.26
C THR A 211 -6.28 -0.01 -17.82
N ASN A 212 -7.10 0.74 -17.06
CA ASN A 212 -7.22 0.51 -15.60
C ASN A 212 -8.65 0.34 -15.10
N GLY A 213 -9.64 0.40 -15.98
CA GLY A 213 -11.02 0.41 -15.55
C GLY A 213 -11.35 1.62 -14.66
N LEU A 214 -12.45 1.55 -13.94
CA LEU A 214 -12.81 2.58 -12.97
C LEU A 214 -11.85 2.64 -11.79
N ALA A 215 -11.13 1.55 -11.50
CA ALA A 215 -10.08 1.51 -10.47
C ALA A 215 -8.93 2.48 -10.73
N GLY A 216 -8.68 2.88 -11.97
CA GLY A 216 -7.69 3.90 -12.32
C GLY A 216 -8.06 5.31 -11.83
N SER A 217 -9.33 5.59 -11.52
CA SER A 217 -9.76 6.90 -11.03
C SER A 217 -9.07 7.30 -9.72
N GLU A 218 -8.84 6.36 -8.80
CA GLU A 218 -8.09 6.61 -7.56
C GLU A 218 -6.65 7.08 -7.81
N VAL A 219 -5.98 6.48 -8.78
CA VAL A 219 -4.59 6.84 -9.12
C VAL A 219 -4.55 8.22 -9.77
N LEU A 220 -5.59 8.57 -10.54
CA LEU A 220 -5.71 9.87 -11.18
C LEU A 220 -6.06 10.98 -10.17
N ALA A 221 -6.89 10.67 -9.17
CA ALA A 221 -7.31 11.62 -8.15
C ALA A 221 -6.28 11.79 -7.01
N PHE A 222 -5.04 12.12 -7.34
CA PHE A 222 -3.95 12.23 -6.36
C PHE A 222 -4.26 13.23 -5.24
N THR A 223 -4.90 14.35 -5.56
CA THR A 223 -5.28 15.36 -4.56
C THR A 223 -6.23 14.77 -3.52
N HIS A 224 -7.26 14.02 -3.93
CA HIS A 224 -8.16 13.35 -2.99
C HIS A 224 -7.44 12.26 -2.19
N LEU A 225 -6.53 11.55 -2.80
CA LEU A 225 -5.71 10.55 -2.12
C LEU A 225 -4.87 11.19 -1.00
N VAL A 226 -4.30 12.38 -1.22
CA VAL A 226 -3.49 13.11 -0.22
C VAL A 226 -4.35 13.91 0.76
N LYS A 227 -5.53 14.37 0.34
CA LYS A 227 -6.47 15.20 1.10
C LYS A 227 -7.85 14.55 1.12
N PRO A 228 -8.05 13.47 1.90
CA PRO A 228 -9.28 12.68 1.90
C PRO A 228 -10.48 13.38 2.55
N ILE A 229 -10.24 14.48 3.25
CA ILE A 229 -11.28 15.30 3.86
C ILE A 229 -11.50 16.56 3.02
N PHE A 230 -12.73 17.01 2.87
CA PHE A 230 -12.98 18.34 2.37
C PHE A 230 -13.83 19.16 3.35
N GLU A 231 -13.59 20.48 3.34
CA GLU A 231 -14.33 21.44 4.17
C GLU A 231 -15.35 22.20 3.34
N PHE A 232 -16.57 22.31 3.85
CA PHE A 232 -17.62 23.14 3.29
C PHE A 232 -18.58 23.62 4.39
N ASN A 233 -18.86 24.92 4.46
CA ASN A 233 -19.77 25.56 5.43
C ASN A 233 -19.52 25.11 6.88
N ASN A 234 -18.29 25.24 7.35
CA ASN A 234 -17.85 24.81 8.68
C ASN A 234 -18.06 23.33 9.01
N LYS A 235 -18.21 22.49 8.00
CA LYS A 235 -18.30 21.04 8.14
C LYS A 235 -17.16 20.37 7.40
N PHE A 236 -16.70 19.25 7.95
CA PHE A 236 -15.68 18.40 7.36
C PHE A 236 -16.30 17.07 6.92
N TYR A 237 -16.05 16.68 5.69
CA TYR A 237 -16.62 15.53 5.02
C TYR A 237 -15.53 14.52 4.68
N CYS A 238 -15.71 13.25 5.04
CA CYS A 238 -14.86 12.13 4.65
C CYS A 238 -15.72 10.90 4.40
N LEU A 239 -15.91 10.58 3.13
CA LEU A 239 -16.73 9.42 2.74
C LEU A 239 -15.94 8.10 2.80
N PHE A 240 -14.63 8.16 2.64
CA PHE A 240 -13.72 7.02 2.62
C PHE A 240 -12.69 7.10 3.76
N PRO A 241 -13.06 6.72 5.00
CA PRO A 241 -12.16 6.81 6.15
C PRO A 241 -10.89 5.96 5.99
N GLU A 242 -10.91 4.88 5.22
CA GLU A 242 -9.73 4.09 4.90
C GLU A 242 -8.65 4.88 4.16
N GLN A 243 -9.02 5.95 3.47
CA GLN A 243 -8.06 6.88 2.88
C GLN A 243 -7.32 7.68 3.96
N LEU A 244 -7.97 8.01 5.07
CA LEU A 244 -7.29 8.59 6.24
C LEU A 244 -6.24 7.63 6.78
N LEU A 245 -6.61 6.36 6.99
CA LEU A 245 -5.66 5.34 7.43
C LEU A 245 -4.44 5.28 6.52
N HIS A 246 -4.65 5.34 5.20
CA HIS A 246 -3.55 5.41 4.24
C HIS A 246 -2.68 6.65 4.47
N GLN A 247 -3.26 7.82 4.73
CA GLN A 247 -2.52 9.08 4.82
C GLN A 247 -1.58 9.15 6.01
N PHE A 248 -2.00 8.74 7.19
CA PHE A 248 -1.10 8.76 8.37
C PHE A 248 -0.24 7.49 8.51
N THR A 249 -0.33 6.57 7.53
CA THR A 249 0.56 5.42 7.36
C THR A 249 1.42 5.59 6.11
N SER A 250 1.24 4.75 5.11
CA SER A 250 2.06 4.75 3.87
C SER A 250 2.03 6.08 3.10
N GLY A 251 0.93 6.80 3.15
CA GLY A 251 0.75 8.10 2.48
C GLY A 251 1.57 9.23 3.08
N MET A 252 1.97 9.12 4.35
CA MET A 252 2.84 10.10 5.02
C MET A 252 4.13 10.36 4.24
N TYR A 253 4.67 9.32 3.60
CA TYR A 253 5.83 9.43 2.71
C TYR A 253 5.67 10.51 1.63
N TYR A 254 4.45 10.70 1.13
CA TYR A 254 4.12 11.70 0.11
C TYR A 254 3.76 13.05 0.71
N ILE A 255 3.03 13.07 1.84
CA ILE A 255 2.63 14.30 2.54
C ILE A 255 3.86 15.13 2.92
N VAL A 256 4.87 14.49 3.49
CA VAL A 256 6.11 15.15 3.94
C VAL A 256 7.25 15.06 2.93
N GLU A 257 6.97 14.61 1.71
CA GLU A 257 7.90 14.63 0.59
C GLU A 257 9.23 13.89 0.84
N ILE A 258 9.22 12.77 1.60
CA ILE A 258 10.43 11.95 1.84
C ILE A 258 11.11 11.60 0.52
N TYR A 259 10.33 11.29 -0.51
CA TYR A 259 10.83 10.92 -1.84
C TYR A 259 11.66 12.01 -2.55
N LYS A 260 11.58 13.26 -2.11
CA LYS A 260 12.38 14.37 -2.64
C LYS A 260 13.73 14.54 -1.92
N SER A 261 13.94 13.83 -0.82
CA SER A 261 15.12 14.00 0.03
C SER A 261 16.05 12.78 -0.06
N ASN A 262 17.11 12.90 -0.84
CA ASN A 262 18.15 11.85 -0.89
C ASN A 262 18.77 11.55 0.49
N LYS A 263 18.75 12.54 1.41
CA LYS A 263 19.30 12.40 2.77
C LYS A 263 18.48 11.46 3.67
N LEU A 264 17.23 11.18 3.29
CA LEU A 264 16.33 10.30 4.04
C LEU A 264 16.26 8.88 3.48
N ASN A 265 16.86 8.60 2.32
CA ASN A 265 16.81 7.28 1.71
C ASN A 265 17.43 6.21 2.63
N ASP A 266 18.65 6.45 3.11
CA ASP A 266 19.35 5.49 3.99
C ASP A 266 18.66 5.36 5.36
N PRO A 267 18.29 6.45 6.08
CA PRO A 267 17.49 6.34 7.30
C PRO A 267 16.19 5.57 7.11
N PHE A 268 15.48 5.79 6.00
CA PHE A 268 14.22 5.11 5.71
C PHE A 268 14.42 3.63 5.40
N GLY A 269 15.47 3.28 4.64
CA GLY A 269 15.90 1.90 4.41
C GLY A 269 16.23 1.20 5.73
N SER A 270 17.10 1.80 6.55
CA SER A 270 17.51 1.24 7.84
C SER A 270 16.34 1.08 8.82
N ALA A 271 15.37 2.00 8.84
CA ALA A 271 14.19 1.86 9.67
C ALA A 271 13.32 0.67 9.24
N PHE A 272 13.21 0.42 7.92
CA PHE A 272 12.51 -0.74 7.38
C PHE A 272 13.23 -2.05 7.71
N GLU A 273 14.54 -2.12 7.52
CA GLU A 273 15.38 -3.29 7.89
C GLU A 273 15.23 -3.63 9.37
N LYS A 274 15.27 -2.64 10.26
CA LYS A 274 15.05 -2.83 11.70
C LYS A 274 13.65 -3.34 12.01
N TYR A 275 12.63 -2.86 11.29
CA TYR A 275 11.27 -3.37 11.43
C TYR A 275 11.17 -4.85 11.03
N VAL A 276 11.83 -5.26 9.94
CA VAL A 276 11.92 -6.67 9.55
C VAL A 276 12.58 -7.50 10.65
N GLY A 277 13.69 -7.01 11.22
CA GLY A 277 14.36 -7.64 12.35
C GLY A 277 13.43 -7.86 13.53
N LEU A 278 12.65 -6.85 13.90
CA LEU A 278 11.65 -6.96 14.98
C LEU A 278 10.61 -8.07 14.72
N ILE A 279 10.14 -8.19 13.46
CA ILE A 279 9.23 -9.28 13.08
C ILE A 279 9.90 -10.65 13.24
N LEU A 280 11.13 -10.79 12.76
CA LEU A 280 11.88 -12.02 12.87
C LEU A 280 12.11 -12.42 14.33
N GLU A 281 12.51 -11.49 15.18
CA GLU A 281 12.71 -11.71 16.63
C GLU A 281 11.41 -12.15 17.32
N LYS A 282 10.29 -11.49 17.05
CA LYS A 282 8.98 -11.85 17.63
C LYS A 282 8.55 -13.27 17.25
N ASN A 283 8.91 -13.74 16.07
CA ASN A 283 8.61 -15.12 15.63
C ASN A 283 9.60 -16.16 16.20
N ASN A 284 10.81 -15.73 16.54
CA ASN A 284 11.89 -16.62 16.95
C ASN A 284 11.87 -17.03 18.44
N VAL A 285 10.98 -16.46 19.24
CA VAL A 285 10.93 -16.67 20.70
C VAL A 285 10.94 -18.15 21.09
N LEU A 286 10.18 -18.98 20.37
CA LEU A 286 10.05 -20.41 20.68
C LEU A 286 11.09 -21.28 19.95
N LYS A 287 11.50 -20.90 18.74
CA LYS A 287 12.36 -21.73 17.87
C LYS A 287 13.86 -21.52 18.14
N LYS A 288 14.24 -20.35 18.61
CA LYS A 288 15.65 -19.99 18.91
C LYS A 288 16.61 -20.24 17.73
N LEU A 289 16.12 -19.99 16.50
CA LEU A 289 16.93 -20.08 15.30
C LEU A 289 18.03 -19.02 15.34
N ARG A 290 19.12 -19.28 14.64
CA ARG A 290 20.18 -18.29 14.47
C ARG A 290 19.73 -17.26 13.44
N ILE A 291 19.44 -16.04 13.91
CA ILE A 291 19.09 -14.88 13.09
C ILE A 291 20.21 -13.86 13.23
N GLN A 292 20.72 -13.39 12.12
CA GLN A 292 21.83 -12.44 12.08
C GLN A 292 21.51 -11.27 11.16
N PRO A 293 21.84 -10.02 11.58
CA PRO A 293 21.83 -8.88 10.67
C PRO A 293 22.97 -9.00 9.65
N GLU A 294 22.99 -8.05 8.72
CA GLU A 294 24.04 -7.89 7.72
C GLU A 294 25.45 -8.05 8.30
N ILE A 295 26.29 -8.88 7.65
CA ILE A 295 27.67 -9.15 8.03
C ILE A 295 28.60 -8.52 6.97
N PRO A 296 29.52 -7.61 7.36
CA PRO A 296 30.55 -7.13 6.47
C PRO A 296 31.62 -8.19 6.24
N TYR A 297 32.12 -8.30 5.00
CA TYR A 297 33.19 -9.22 4.63
C TYR A 297 34.13 -8.58 3.57
N ASN A 298 35.24 -9.25 3.22
CA ASN A 298 36.27 -8.72 2.31
C ASN A 298 36.75 -7.31 2.73
N ASP A 299 37.33 -7.21 3.94
CA ASP A 299 37.79 -5.95 4.52
C ASP A 299 36.73 -4.83 4.57
N LYS A 300 35.46 -5.24 4.78
CA LYS A 300 34.29 -4.36 4.82
C LYS A 300 33.88 -3.72 3.48
N GLN A 301 34.46 -4.18 2.38
CA GLN A 301 34.06 -3.69 1.05
C GLN A 301 32.72 -4.26 0.59
N ASN A 302 32.39 -5.46 1.08
CA ASN A 302 31.15 -6.14 0.77
C ASN A 302 30.33 -6.38 2.05
N LYS A 303 29.03 -6.60 1.85
CA LYS A 303 28.06 -6.89 2.89
C LYS A 303 27.16 -8.01 2.45
N THR A 304 26.70 -8.82 3.39
CA THR A 304 25.69 -9.85 3.13
C THR A 304 24.31 -9.21 2.84
N SER A 305 23.29 -10.02 2.68
CA SER A 305 21.89 -9.57 2.74
C SER A 305 21.57 -9.00 4.12
N ASP A 306 20.53 -8.16 4.21
CA ASP A 306 20.16 -7.42 5.43
C ASP A 306 19.87 -8.36 6.61
N TRP A 307 19.28 -9.54 6.33
CA TRP A 307 19.02 -10.56 7.35
C TRP A 307 19.40 -11.95 6.86
N ILE A 308 19.93 -12.77 7.76
CA ILE A 308 20.31 -14.16 7.53
C ILE A 308 19.62 -15.00 8.59
N ILE A 309 18.91 -16.06 8.17
CA ILE A 309 18.31 -17.04 9.07
C ILE A 309 18.93 -18.41 8.77
N GLU A 310 19.50 -19.02 9.77
CA GLU A 310 20.08 -20.36 9.69
C GLU A 310 19.22 -21.36 10.47
N THR A 311 18.78 -22.40 9.78
CA THR A 311 18.06 -23.55 10.34
C THR A 311 18.89 -24.82 10.16
N ASP A 312 18.39 -25.94 10.64
CA ASP A 312 19.07 -27.23 10.46
C ASP A 312 19.09 -27.67 8.99
N ASP A 313 18.08 -27.28 8.19
CA ASP A 313 17.84 -27.74 6.83
C ASP A 313 17.84 -26.63 5.76
N ALA A 314 17.95 -25.38 6.16
CA ALA A 314 17.95 -24.22 5.26
C ALA A 314 18.87 -23.07 5.71
N ILE A 315 19.33 -22.31 4.72
CA ILE A 315 19.93 -20.98 4.89
C ILE A 315 19.10 -19.97 4.10
N VAL A 316 18.57 -18.96 4.78
CA VAL A 316 17.67 -17.96 4.20
C VAL A 316 18.40 -16.62 4.18
N PHE A 317 18.50 -16.00 3.01
CA PHE A 317 19.02 -14.64 2.87
C PHE A 317 17.88 -13.70 2.49
N ILE A 318 17.70 -12.64 3.27
CA ILE A 318 16.61 -11.67 3.10
C ILE A 318 17.20 -10.31 2.78
N GLU A 319 16.85 -9.77 1.63
CA GLU A 319 17.20 -8.42 1.19
C GLU A 319 15.96 -7.50 1.26
N CYS A 320 16.07 -6.36 1.92
CA CYS A 320 14.99 -5.40 2.16
C CYS A 320 15.06 -4.24 1.16
N LYS A 321 13.94 -3.89 0.54
CA LYS A 321 13.88 -2.75 -0.41
C LYS A 321 12.66 -1.88 -0.12
N THR A 322 12.92 -0.60 0.16
CA THR A 322 11.87 0.41 0.34
C THR A 322 11.38 1.03 -0.96
N LYS A 323 11.90 0.57 -2.10
CA LYS A 323 11.51 1.07 -3.41
C LYS A 323 10.01 0.92 -3.63
N ARG A 324 9.36 2.02 -3.98
CA ARG A 324 7.94 2.09 -4.29
C ARG A 324 7.73 2.07 -5.80
N LEU A 325 6.63 1.46 -6.21
CA LEU A 325 6.20 1.54 -7.61
C LEU A 325 5.79 2.97 -7.94
N ARG A 326 6.23 3.45 -9.09
CA ARG A 326 5.80 4.75 -9.62
C ARG A 326 4.32 4.72 -9.98
N LYS A 327 3.72 5.92 -10.05
CA LYS A 327 2.32 6.08 -10.48
C LYS A 327 2.07 5.39 -11.82
N GLU A 328 2.92 5.63 -12.78
CA GLU A 328 2.86 5.07 -14.13
C GLU A 328 2.97 3.54 -14.15
N SER A 329 3.78 2.97 -13.25
CA SER A 329 3.91 1.51 -13.10
C SER A 329 2.71 0.87 -12.43
N LYS A 330 1.91 1.64 -11.68
CA LYS A 330 0.64 1.19 -11.09
C LYS A 330 -0.51 1.23 -12.09
N MET A 331 -0.39 2.06 -13.13
CA MET A 331 -1.34 2.12 -14.22
C MET A 331 -0.99 1.07 -15.27
N TYR A 332 -2.01 0.34 -15.75
CA TYR A 332 -1.83 -0.57 -16.87
C TYR A 332 -1.82 0.27 -18.15
N GLU A 333 -0.63 0.56 -18.66
CA GLU A 333 -0.49 1.16 -19.97
C GLU A 333 -0.41 0.07 -21.02
N ASN A 334 -1.49 -0.07 -21.79
CA ASN A 334 -1.51 -0.91 -23.00
C ASN A 334 -0.77 -0.17 -24.14
N ASN A 335 0.48 0.23 -23.88
CA ASN A 335 1.27 0.92 -24.88
C ASN A 335 1.91 -0.09 -25.81
N GLU A 336 1.28 -0.30 -26.94
CA GLU A 336 1.92 -0.90 -28.11
C GLU A 336 3.02 0.01 -28.70
N MET A 337 3.22 1.22 -28.18
CA MET A 337 4.20 2.19 -28.69
C MET A 337 5.51 2.20 -27.90
N GLU A 338 6.59 2.46 -28.59
CA GLU A 338 8.03 2.30 -28.33
C GLU A 338 8.59 2.71 -26.95
N ASP A 339 7.88 3.44 -26.10
CA ASP A 339 8.34 3.86 -24.78
C ASP A 339 8.11 2.84 -23.65
N LYS A 340 7.52 1.68 -23.93
CA LYS A 340 7.36 0.54 -23.00
C LYS A 340 8.66 0.12 -22.32
N LYS A 341 9.79 0.42 -22.94
CA LYS A 341 11.10 -0.06 -22.49
C LYS A 341 11.67 0.71 -21.31
N THR A 342 11.26 1.96 -21.08
CA THR A 342 11.99 2.85 -20.17
C THR A 342 11.41 2.85 -18.74
N ILE A 343 10.12 2.94 -18.54
CA ILE A 343 9.51 3.11 -17.22
C ILE A 343 9.37 1.77 -16.48
N LYS A 344 8.79 0.75 -17.11
CA LYS A 344 8.71 -0.61 -16.54
C LYS A 344 10.10 -1.23 -16.32
N LYS A 345 11.08 -0.88 -17.16
CA LYS A 345 12.45 -1.34 -17.04
C LYS A 345 13.17 -0.79 -15.81
N SER A 346 12.92 0.45 -15.38
CA SER A 346 13.64 1.04 -14.25
C SER A 346 13.18 0.49 -12.88
N ASP A 347 11.92 0.13 -12.71
CA ASP A 347 11.43 -0.39 -11.45
C ASP A 347 11.78 -1.87 -11.30
N THR A 348 11.56 -2.70 -12.33
CA THR A 348 11.94 -4.12 -12.32
C THR A 348 13.46 -4.32 -12.23
N ILE A 349 14.26 -3.41 -12.81
CA ILE A 349 15.73 -3.44 -12.68
C ILE A 349 16.15 -3.37 -11.21
N LYS A 350 15.53 -2.49 -10.42
CA LYS A 350 15.90 -2.34 -8.99
C LYS A 350 15.60 -3.59 -8.16
N ILE A 351 14.52 -4.27 -8.47
CA ILE A 351 14.23 -5.56 -7.82
C ILE A 351 15.17 -6.65 -8.31
N ALA A 352 15.47 -6.69 -9.63
CA ALA A 352 16.46 -7.63 -10.16
C ALA A 352 17.87 -7.40 -9.57
N GLU A 353 18.26 -6.16 -9.28
CA GLU A 353 19.50 -5.84 -8.57
C GLU A 353 19.51 -6.39 -7.13
N ALA A 354 18.38 -6.31 -6.44
CA ALA A 354 18.27 -6.89 -5.10
C ALA A 354 18.38 -8.44 -5.13
N VAL A 355 17.68 -9.08 -6.08
CA VAL A 355 17.76 -10.54 -6.25
C VAL A 355 19.18 -10.96 -6.65
N GLU A 356 19.82 -10.27 -7.60
CA GLU A 356 21.20 -10.50 -7.98
C GLU A 356 22.16 -10.42 -6.78
N GLN A 357 21.99 -9.40 -5.92
CA GLN A 357 22.79 -9.24 -4.70
C GLN A 357 22.69 -10.47 -3.81
N VAL A 358 21.50 -11.03 -3.60
CA VAL A 358 21.30 -12.23 -2.78
C VAL A 358 22.05 -13.46 -3.34
N TYR A 359 22.03 -13.65 -4.67
CA TYR A 359 22.79 -14.75 -5.29
C TYR A 359 24.31 -14.58 -5.19
N LYS A 360 24.81 -13.35 -5.32
CA LYS A 360 26.23 -13.05 -5.10
C LYS A 360 26.66 -13.36 -3.68
N VAL A 361 25.87 -12.96 -2.69
CA VAL A 361 26.13 -13.28 -1.30
C VAL A 361 26.17 -14.79 -1.10
N TYR A 362 25.28 -15.57 -1.77
CA TYR A 362 25.30 -17.01 -1.70
C TYR A 362 26.58 -17.61 -2.33
N ALA A 363 27.08 -17.07 -3.43
CA ALA A 363 28.35 -17.50 -4.02
C ALA A 363 29.53 -17.33 -3.03
N HIS A 364 29.63 -16.18 -2.35
CA HIS A 364 30.62 -15.95 -1.31
C HIS A 364 30.40 -16.88 -0.09
N TYR A 365 29.16 -17.14 0.29
CA TYR A 365 28.84 -18.09 1.36
C TYR A 365 29.31 -19.50 0.99
N SER A 366 29.06 -19.98 -0.23
CA SER A 366 29.45 -21.30 -0.71
C SER A 366 30.97 -21.51 -0.76
N ASN A 367 31.74 -20.42 -0.88
CA ASN A 367 33.18 -20.41 -0.84
C ASN A 367 33.76 -20.23 0.59
N ASN A 368 32.91 -20.17 1.63
CA ASN A 368 33.31 -19.86 3.01
C ASN A 368 34.03 -18.51 3.20
N GLU A 369 33.67 -17.51 2.40
CA GLU A 369 34.28 -16.18 2.42
C GLU A 369 33.60 -15.22 3.42
N ILE A 370 32.47 -15.60 4.02
CA ILE A 370 31.70 -14.77 4.96
C ILE A 370 32.08 -15.13 6.40
N PRO A 371 32.63 -14.21 7.17
CA PRO A 371 33.02 -14.47 8.54
C PRO A 371 31.87 -14.98 9.41
N GLY A 372 32.10 -16.08 10.14
CA GLY A 372 31.10 -16.65 11.05
C GLY A 372 29.95 -17.41 10.40
N LEU A 373 29.93 -17.55 9.07
CA LEU A 373 29.06 -18.46 8.34
C LEU A 373 29.89 -19.59 7.74
N PHE A 374 29.42 -20.83 7.92
CA PHE A 374 30.09 -22.02 7.38
C PHE A 374 29.18 -22.68 6.37
N PHE A 375 29.69 -22.89 5.17
CA PHE A 375 28.92 -23.51 4.11
C PHE A 375 28.57 -24.96 4.47
N ASP A 376 27.29 -25.27 4.34
CA ASP A 376 26.75 -26.60 4.52
C ASP A 376 25.92 -26.97 3.30
N SER A 377 26.44 -27.91 2.49
CA SER A 377 25.80 -28.36 1.27
C SER A 377 24.47 -29.12 1.46
N SER A 378 24.19 -29.55 2.69
CA SER A 378 22.93 -30.23 3.06
C SER A 378 21.77 -29.23 3.23
N LYS A 379 22.07 -27.94 3.45
CA LYS A 379 21.06 -26.89 3.62
C LYS A 379 20.55 -26.36 2.28
N VAL A 380 19.24 -26.19 2.20
CA VAL A 380 18.61 -25.55 1.04
C VAL A 380 18.80 -24.04 1.15
N PHE A 381 19.26 -23.40 0.08
CA PHE A 381 19.33 -21.95 -0.02
C PHE A 381 17.97 -21.37 -0.40
N ILE A 382 17.51 -20.37 0.34
CA ILE A 382 16.22 -19.69 0.14
C ILE A 382 16.48 -18.19 -0.01
N PRO A 383 16.52 -17.66 -1.24
CA PRO A 383 16.67 -16.23 -1.51
C PRO A 383 15.33 -15.48 -1.41
N ILE A 384 15.26 -14.47 -0.55
CA ILE A 384 14.05 -13.65 -0.34
C ILE A 384 14.39 -12.17 -0.55
N VAL A 385 13.52 -11.47 -1.28
CA VAL A 385 13.51 -10.01 -1.36
C VAL A 385 12.21 -9.51 -0.74
N LEU A 386 12.33 -8.61 0.26
CA LEU A 386 11.18 -7.97 0.90
C LEU A 386 11.01 -6.54 0.39
N THR A 387 9.80 -6.21 -0.02
CA THR A 387 9.44 -4.87 -0.45
C THR A 387 8.48 -4.21 0.54
N LEU A 388 8.60 -2.90 0.75
CA LEU A 388 7.71 -2.17 1.65
C LEU A 388 6.28 -2.08 1.10
N GLU A 389 6.11 -2.06 -0.23
CA GLU A 389 4.81 -2.09 -0.91
C GLU A 389 4.65 -3.38 -1.71
N GLU A 390 3.40 -3.70 -2.04
CA GLU A 390 3.06 -4.83 -2.90
C GLU A 390 3.50 -4.58 -4.35
N TRP A 391 4.22 -5.56 -4.93
CA TRP A 391 4.69 -5.52 -6.31
C TRP A 391 4.01 -6.57 -7.19
N PHE A 392 3.25 -7.47 -6.59
CA PHE A 392 2.64 -8.62 -7.28
C PHE A 392 3.65 -9.42 -8.13
N ALA A 393 4.90 -9.45 -7.65
CA ALA A 393 6.01 -10.10 -8.36
C ALA A 393 5.87 -11.62 -8.46
N LYS A 394 4.94 -12.22 -7.72
CA LYS A 394 4.58 -13.64 -7.80
C LYS A 394 3.82 -13.99 -9.09
N PHE A 395 3.27 -13.01 -9.80
CA PHE A 395 2.63 -13.28 -11.07
C PHE A 395 3.66 -13.58 -12.16
N PRO A 396 3.41 -14.62 -13.03
CA PRO A 396 4.38 -15.12 -13.98
C PRO A 396 5.01 -14.02 -14.84
N THR A 397 4.20 -13.13 -15.44
CA THR A 397 4.68 -12.04 -16.30
C THR A 397 5.72 -11.12 -15.65
N ILE A 398 5.58 -10.85 -14.36
CA ILE A 398 6.54 -10.02 -13.62
C ILE A 398 7.73 -10.86 -13.15
N ASN A 399 7.46 -12.05 -12.63
CA ASN A 399 8.49 -12.96 -12.15
C ASN A 399 9.45 -13.36 -13.26
N ASP A 400 8.94 -13.74 -14.43
CA ASP A 400 9.75 -14.13 -15.59
C ASP A 400 10.65 -12.97 -16.08
N LYS A 401 10.09 -11.76 -16.14
CA LYS A 401 10.86 -10.55 -16.45
C LYS A 401 12.00 -10.29 -15.47
N ILE A 402 11.73 -10.41 -14.19
CA ILE A 402 12.76 -10.25 -13.15
C ILE A 402 13.79 -11.36 -13.31
N THR A 403 13.37 -12.60 -13.51
CA THR A 403 14.26 -13.75 -13.72
C THR A 403 15.20 -13.54 -14.89
N GLU A 404 14.69 -13.12 -16.06
CA GLU A 404 15.50 -12.80 -17.23
C GLU A 404 16.53 -11.69 -16.95
N LEU A 405 16.11 -10.62 -16.26
CA LEU A 405 17.00 -9.53 -15.89
C LEU A 405 18.09 -9.97 -14.91
N VAL A 406 17.75 -10.81 -13.94
CA VAL A 406 18.72 -11.37 -12.98
C VAL A 406 19.75 -12.23 -13.71
N LYS A 407 19.30 -13.17 -14.55
CA LYS A 407 20.19 -14.02 -15.34
C LYS A 407 21.12 -13.20 -16.24
N LEU A 408 20.58 -12.15 -16.90
CA LEU A 408 21.39 -11.26 -17.72
C LEU A 408 22.47 -10.53 -16.89
N LYS A 409 22.11 -10.02 -15.71
CA LYS A 409 23.04 -9.31 -14.82
C LYS A 409 24.15 -10.21 -14.29
N LEU A 410 23.81 -11.42 -13.85
CA LEU A 410 24.79 -12.42 -13.41
C LEU A 410 25.74 -12.78 -14.54
N LYS A 411 25.21 -13.06 -15.74
CA LYS A 411 26.02 -13.37 -16.93
C LYS A 411 26.98 -12.25 -17.30
N LEU A 412 26.55 -10.98 -17.23
CA LEU A 412 27.41 -9.82 -17.52
C LEU A 412 28.56 -9.65 -16.51
N LYS A 413 28.45 -10.27 -15.34
CA LYS A 413 29.46 -10.24 -14.27
C LYS A 413 30.20 -11.58 -14.11
N GLU A 414 30.01 -12.49 -15.07
CA GLU A 414 30.62 -13.83 -15.05
C GLU A 414 30.23 -14.67 -13.83
N GLU A 415 29.08 -14.40 -13.23
CA GLU A 415 28.54 -15.12 -12.08
C GLU A 415 27.72 -16.36 -12.51
N ASP A 416 27.51 -17.29 -11.59
CA ASP A 416 26.79 -18.55 -11.87
C ASP A 416 25.30 -18.34 -12.09
N VAL A 417 24.87 -18.36 -13.34
CA VAL A 417 23.46 -18.22 -13.75
C VAL A 417 22.62 -19.45 -13.35
N ALA A 418 23.24 -20.64 -13.22
CA ALA A 418 22.52 -21.87 -12.88
C ALA A 418 21.93 -21.83 -11.45
N LEU A 419 22.47 -21.00 -10.58
CA LEU A 419 21.93 -20.80 -9.24
C LEU A 419 20.48 -20.32 -9.26
N VAL A 420 20.08 -19.50 -10.23
CA VAL A 420 18.72 -18.96 -10.34
C VAL A 420 17.71 -20.06 -10.69
N ASP A 421 18.12 -21.05 -11.49
CA ASP A 421 17.27 -22.19 -11.82
C ASP A 421 17.22 -23.22 -10.70
N LYS A 422 18.33 -23.37 -9.96
CA LYS A 422 18.44 -24.32 -8.85
C LYS A 422 17.69 -23.84 -7.60
N TYR A 423 17.80 -22.55 -7.30
CA TYR A 423 17.22 -21.96 -6.09
C TYR A 423 16.34 -20.76 -6.48
N LYS A 424 15.05 -20.98 -6.66
CA LYS A 424 14.11 -19.94 -7.03
C LYS A 424 14.04 -18.85 -5.96
N PHE A 425 14.13 -17.58 -6.38
CA PHE A 425 13.94 -16.47 -5.47
C PHE A 425 12.46 -16.19 -5.20
N HIS A 426 12.20 -15.55 -4.07
CA HIS A 426 10.87 -15.16 -3.63
C HIS A 426 10.83 -13.66 -3.35
N ILE A 427 9.81 -12.99 -3.83
CA ILE A 427 9.58 -11.57 -3.58
C ILE A 427 8.25 -11.45 -2.84
N PHE A 428 8.30 -10.88 -1.64
CA PHE A 428 7.12 -10.62 -0.82
C PHE A 428 7.02 -9.15 -0.48
N SER A 429 5.79 -8.64 -0.41
CA SER A 429 5.56 -7.40 0.32
C SER A 429 5.70 -7.64 1.81
N ILE A 430 6.01 -6.59 2.56
CA ILE A 430 6.08 -6.71 4.02
C ILE A 430 4.74 -7.14 4.62
N SER A 431 3.61 -6.73 4.03
CA SER A 431 2.28 -7.13 4.47
C SER A 431 2.02 -8.63 4.28
N GLU A 432 2.52 -9.23 3.20
CA GLU A 432 2.49 -10.69 3.01
C GLU A 432 3.44 -11.36 3.98
N PHE A 433 4.65 -10.84 4.13
CA PHE A 433 5.68 -11.44 4.98
C PHE A 433 5.26 -11.49 6.45
N GLU A 434 4.61 -10.47 6.98
CA GLU A 434 4.06 -10.46 8.34
C GLU A 434 3.15 -11.65 8.65
N SER A 435 2.43 -12.16 7.65
CA SER A 435 1.59 -13.35 7.79
C SER A 435 2.36 -14.63 7.51
N ILE A 436 3.11 -14.66 6.42
CA ILE A 436 3.81 -15.84 5.92
C ILE A 436 4.93 -16.27 6.86
N VAL A 437 5.65 -15.34 7.45
CA VAL A 437 6.77 -15.63 8.35
C VAL A 437 6.32 -16.41 9.60
N GLN A 438 5.11 -16.22 10.08
CA GLN A 438 4.54 -17.00 11.18
C GLN A 438 4.44 -18.48 10.81
N ILE A 439 4.01 -18.73 9.57
CA ILE A 439 3.90 -20.09 9.03
C ILE A 439 5.29 -20.70 8.84
N MET A 440 6.24 -19.94 8.28
CA MET A 440 7.62 -20.39 8.09
C MET A 440 8.28 -20.80 9.41
N PHE A 441 8.10 -20.00 10.46
CA PHE A 441 8.61 -20.35 11.80
C PHE A 441 7.89 -21.54 12.44
N SER A 442 6.62 -21.76 12.14
CA SER A 442 5.84 -22.86 12.71
C SER A 442 6.15 -24.20 12.05
N PHE A 443 6.19 -24.24 10.73
CA PHE A 443 6.32 -25.45 9.92
C PHE A 443 7.75 -25.71 9.40
N GLY A 444 8.68 -24.76 9.52
CA GLY A 444 10.02 -24.79 8.95
C GLY A 444 10.07 -24.13 7.57
N PHE A 445 11.19 -23.43 7.30
CA PHE A 445 11.38 -22.66 6.07
C PHE A 445 11.39 -23.58 4.83
N LYS A 446 12.19 -24.63 4.84
CA LYS A 446 12.24 -25.60 3.73
C LYS A 446 10.87 -26.18 3.44
N ASN A 447 10.19 -26.70 4.46
CA ASN A 447 8.85 -27.29 4.31
C ASN A 447 7.85 -26.32 3.70
N TYR A 448 7.90 -25.03 4.11
CA TYR A 448 7.03 -24.00 3.55
C TYR A 448 7.24 -23.86 2.04
N PHE A 449 8.47 -23.74 1.57
CA PHE A 449 8.75 -23.52 0.15
C PHE A 449 8.59 -24.79 -0.71
N ASP A 450 8.90 -25.97 -0.19
CA ASP A 450 8.70 -27.25 -0.89
C ASP A 450 7.20 -27.53 -1.12
N LYS A 451 6.34 -27.16 -0.17
CA LYS A 451 4.90 -27.41 -0.21
C LYS A 451 4.07 -26.21 -0.70
N PHE A 452 4.68 -25.03 -0.87
CA PHE A 452 3.94 -23.80 -1.22
C PHE A 452 3.17 -23.92 -2.54
N ASN A 453 3.61 -24.77 -3.46
CA ASN A 453 2.90 -25.07 -4.70
C ASN A 453 1.85 -26.19 -4.53
N ALA A 454 1.75 -26.82 -3.37
CA ALA A 454 0.77 -27.86 -3.11
C ALA A 454 -0.45 -27.27 -2.38
N HIS A 455 -1.64 -27.53 -2.90
CA HIS A 455 -2.94 -27.16 -2.29
C HIS A 455 -3.07 -27.60 -0.82
N GLU A 456 -2.21 -28.51 -0.36
CA GLU A 456 -2.20 -29.09 0.98
C GLU A 456 -1.94 -28.08 2.09
N ILE A 457 -0.94 -27.16 1.93
CA ILE A 457 -0.68 -26.13 2.95
C ILE A 457 -1.87 -25.20 3.15
N THR A 458 -2.56 -24.83 2.06
CA THR A 458 -3.68 -23.88 2.14
C THR A 458 -4.82 -24.45 2.97
N LYS A 459 -5.02 -25.77 2.94
CA LYS A 459 -6.05 -26.46 3.73
C LYS A 459 -5.63 -26.58 5.20
N GLU A 460 -4.41 -27.04 5.47
CA GLU A 460 -3.85 -27.20 6.82
C GLU A 460 -3.76 -25.86 7.57
N ILE A 461 -3.37 -24.77 6.87
CA ILE A 461 -3.31 -23.43 7.42
C ILE A 461 -4.71 -22.88 7.74
N LYS A 462 -5.68 -23.06 6.83
CA LYS A 462 -7.06 -22.61 7.06
C LYS A 462 -7.73 -23.31 8.24
N GLU A 463 -7.40 -24.58 8.47
CA GLU A 463 -8.05 -25.39 9.49
C GLU A 463 -7.38 -25.29 10.87
N ASN A 464 -6.06 -25.03 10.95
CA ASN A 464 -5.30 -25.20 12.19
C ASN A 464 -4.39 -24.04 12.57
N PHE A 465 -4.31 -22.97 11.76
CA PHE A 465 -3.37 -21.87 12.03
C PHE A 465 -4.07 -20.60 12.48
N GLU A 466 -3.83 -20.19 13.72
CA GLU A 466 -4.28 -18.93 14.27
C GLU A 466 -3.19 -17.87 14.10
N TYR A 467 -3.44 -16.90 13.21
CA TYR A 467 -2.54 -15.77 13.01
C TYR A 467 -2.50 -14.87 14.24
N LYS A 468 -1.32 -14.71 14.82
CA LYS A 468 -1.11 -13.76 15.92
C LYS A 468 -1.02 -12.35 15.38
N ASN A 469 -1.77 -11.45 15.97
CA ASN A 469 -1.61 -10.04 15.75
C ASN A 469 -0.52 -9.51 16.71
N TYR A 470 0.73 -9.50 16.23
CA TYR A 470 1.91 -9.21 17.06
C TYR A 470 1.95 -7.82 17.68
N PHE A 471 1.26 -6.88 17.08
CA PHE A 471 1.40 -5.47 17.42
C PHE A 471 0.15 -4.85 18.06
N LYS A 472 -0.82 -5.70 18.43
CA LYS A 472 -2.05 -5.24 19.06
C LYS A 472 -1.78 -4.53 20.38
N ASP A 473 -0.90 -5.10 21.20
CA ASP A 473 -0.57 -4.55 22.51
C ASP A 473 0.28 -3.30 22.40
N GLU A 474 1.22 -3.26 21.46
CA GLU A 474 2.05 -2.09 21.18
C GLU A 474 1.22 -0.91 20.66
N ILE A 475 0.29 -1.15 19.73
CA ILE A 475 -0.62 -0.11 19.25
C ILE A 475 -1.53 0.37 20.38
N ASN A 476 -2.08 -0.54 21.18
CA ASN A 476 -2.87 -0.16 22.34
C ASN A 476 -2.05 0.66 23.35
N CYS A 477 -0.77 0.33 23.54
CA CYS A 477 0.14 1.10 24.38
C CYS A 477 0.34 2.51 23.84
N ILE A 478 0.69 2.67 22.55
CA ILE A 478 0.85 3.96 21.88
C ILE A 478 -0.40 4.83 22.04
N LEU A 479 -1.58 4.25 21.80
CA LEU A 479 -2.85 4.96 21.91
C LEU A 479 -3.19 5.31 23.38
N THR A 480 -2.82 4.46 24.33
CA THR A 480 -3.12 4.64 25.77
C THR A 480 -2.14 5.59 26.45
N GLU A 481 -0.86 5.52 26.15
CA GLU A 481 0.17 6.43 26.67
C GLU A 481 -0.11 7.86 26.26
N SER A 482 -0.48 8.05 25.00
CA SER A 482 -0.86 9.36 24.48
C SER A 482 -2.11 9.94 25.16
N ILE A 483 -3.07 9.10 25.57
CA ILE A 483 -4.23 9.52 26.35
C ILE A 483 -3.81 9.89 27.80
N ARG A 484 -2.83 9.19 28.38
CA ARG A 484 -2.37 9.44 29.76
C ARG A 484 -1.52 10.71 29.87
N ASP A 485 -0.70 11.02 28.89
CA ASP A 485 0.16 12.22 28.90
C ASP A 485 -0.67 13.50 28.83
N ILE A 486 -1.79 13.46 28.11
CA ILE A 486 -2.73 14.59 28.02
C ILE A 486 -3.53 14.80 29.31
N SER A 487 -3.79 13.73 30.07
CA SER A 487 -4.44 13.85 31.38
C SER A 487 -3.54 14.41 32.49
N ARG A 488 -2.23 14.63 32.19
CA ARG A 488 -1.24 15.18 33.12
C ARG A 488 -0.82 16.63 32.81
N THR A 489 -1.22 17.14 31.64
CA THR A 489 -1.08 18.56 31.23
C THR A 489 -2.39 19.30 31.38
#